data_bf04a3fc810985e686e41799f625acad
#
_entry.id   bf04a3fc810985e686e41799f625acad
#
_cell.length_a   1.000
_cell.length_b   1.000
_cell.length_c   1.000
_cell.angle_alpha   90.00
_cell.angle_beta   90.00
_cell.angle_gamma   90.00
#
_symmetry.space_group_name_H-M   'P 1'
#
loop_
_entity.id
_entity.type
_entity.pdbx_description
1 polymer ?
#
loop_
_entity_poly.entity_id
_entity_poly.type
_entity_poly.pdbx_seq_one_letter_code
_entity_poly.pdbx_strand_id
1 'polypeptide(L)'
;MKYLSIPNSTLAVSAVALGCMRIAKLPTQEAATLLNTALDAGINFFDHADIYGGGKSEEKFAEALGMKPAVREKLLIQSKCGIRQGFFDFSKEHILAAVDGSLQRLQTDYLDVLLLHRPDALVEPEEVAEAFTSLQASGKVRYFGVSNQNPMQIALLQKFVKQPLLFNQLQLSITNTGMID
;
A
#
# COMPACT_ATOMS: atom_id res chain seq x y z
N MET A 1 12.84 -3.37 -17.81
CA MET A 1 11.79 -2.59 -17.08
C MET A 1 12.23 -1.14 -17.00
N LYS A 2 11.30 -0.17 -17.17
CA LYS A 2 11.56 1.25 -16.86
C LYS A 2 11.30 1.49 -15.37
N TYR A 3 12.17 2.27 -14.71
CA TYR A 3 11.98 2.69 -13.32
C TYR A 3 11.70 4.18 -13.24
N LEU A 4 10.88 4.56 -12.28
CA LEU A 4 10.47 5.94 -12.00
C LEU A 4 11.00 6.32 -10.62
N SER A 5 11.75 7.42 -10.54
CA SER A 5 12.13 8.02 -9.26
C SER A 5 10.94 8.84 -8.74
N ILE A 6 10.49 8.51 -7.53
CA ILE A 6 9.37 9.24 -6.90
C ILE A 6 9.93 10.48 -6.19
N PRO A 7 9.49 11.70 -6.56
CA PRO A 7 9.94 12.93 -5.91
C PRO A 7 9.75 12.89 -4.39
N ASN A 8 10.66 13.55 -3.65
CA ASN A 8 10.65 13.58 -2.18
C ASN A 8 10.78 12.21 -1.51
N SER A 9 11.38 11.24 -2.21
CA SER A 9 11.63 9.90 -1.66
C SER A 9 12.93 9.32 -2.22
N THR A 10 13.33 8.17 -1.67
CA THR A 10 14.42 7.35 -2.21
C THR A 10 13.89 6.20 -3.08
N LEU A 11 12.59 6.21 -3.41
CA LEU A 11 11.95 5.13 -4.14
C LEU A 11 12.29 5.19 -5.64
N ALA A 12 12.78 4.07 -6.17
CA ALA A 12 12.87 3.80 -7.60
C ALA A 12 11.92 2.64 -7.93
N VAL A 13 10.70 2.97 -8.33
CA VAL A 13 9.63 2.00 -8.58
C VAL A 13 9.60 1.57 -10.04
N SER A 14 9.34 0.30 -10.31
CA SER A 14 9.04 -0.15 -11.68
C SER A 14 7.79 0.57 -12.20
N ALA A 15 7.82 1.00 -13.46
CA ALA A 15 6.70 1.70 -14.09
C ALA A 15 5.41 0.85 -14.16
N VAL A 16 5.54 -0.46 -13.99
CA VAL A 16 4.43 -1.41 -13.83
C VAL A 16 4.50 -1.97 -12.42
N ALA A 17 3.40 -1.87 -11.69
CA ALA A 17 3.22 -2.52 -10.39
C ALA A 17 2.41 -3.81 -10.54
N LEU A 18 2.70 -4.83 -9.74
CA LEU A 18 1.89 -6.03 -9.69
C LEU A 18 0.83 -5.90 -8.59
N GLY A 19 -0.46 -5.87 -8.99
CA GLY A 19 -1.58 -5.91 -8.07
C GLY A 19 -1.81 -7.31 -7.51
N CYS A 20 -1.72 -7.46 -6.19
CA CYS A 20 -1.77 -8.75 -5.49
C CYS A 20 -3.18 -9.15 -5.01
N MET A 21 -4.24 -8.43 -5.39
CA MET A 21 -5.60 -8.67 -4.90
C MET A 21 -6.10 -10.11 -5.15
N ARG A 22 -5.67 -10.74 -6.23
CA ARG A 22 -6.19 -12.06 -6.67
C ARG A 22 -5.30 -13.24 -6.29
N ILE A 23 -4.10 -13.01 -5.75
CA ILE A 23 -3.14 -14.09 -5.50
C ILE A 23 -3.60 -15.05 -4.39
N ALA A 24 -4.47 -14.62 -3.47
CA ALA A 24 -5.07 -15.47 -2.44
C ALA A 24 -5.77 -16.73 -3.00
N LYS A 25 -6.24 -16.66 -4.26
CA LYS A 25 -6.97 -17.76 -4.92
C LYS A 25 -6.04 -18.76 -5.61
N LEU A 26 -4.77 -18.45 -5.75
CA LEU A 26 -3.80 -19.31 -6.43
C LEU A 26 -3.25 -20.37 -5.48
N PRO A 27 -2.97 -21.58 -5.97
CA PRO A 27 -2.07 -22.50 -5.28
C PRO A 27 -0.72 -21.83 -5.00
N THR A 28 -0.07 -22.16 -3.89
CA THR A 28 1.18 -21.50 -3.47
C THR A 28 2.26 -21.57 -4.55
N GLN A 29 2.39 -22.70 -5.24
CA GLN A 29 3.37 -22.87 -6.31
C GLN A 29 3.10 -21.96 -7.52
N GLU A 30 1.82 -21.76 -7.88
CA GLU A 30 1.45 -20.85 -8.97
C GLU A 30 1.69 -19.39 -8.57
N ALA A 31 1.36 -19.02 -7.32
CA ALA A 31 1.66 -17.71 -6.79
C ALA A 31 3.18 -17.44 -6.80
N ALA A 32 3.99 -18.41 -6.37
CA ALA A 32 5.46 -18.32 -6.41
C ALA A 32 5.98 -18.15 -7.84
N THR A 33 5.45 -18.90 -8.80
CA THR A 33 5.83 -18.78 -10.21
C THR A 33 5.49 -17.39 -10.75
N LEU A 34 4.28 -16.88 -10.49
CA LEU A 34 3.85 -15.53 -10.90
C LEU A 34 4.78 -14.45 -10.33
N LEU A 35 5.03 -14.51 -9.02
CA LEU A 35 5.82 -13.49 -8.32
C LEU A 35 7.29 -13.51 -8.77
N ASN A 36 7.91 -14.68 -8.91
CA ASN A 36 9.27 -14.78 -9.41
C ASN A 36 9.39 -14.32 -10.88
N THR A 37 8.41 -14.68 -11.74
CA THR A 37 8.37 -14.18 -13.12
C THR A 37 8.26 -12.65 -13.16
N ALA A 38 7.48 -12.05 -12.27
CA ALA A 38 7.37 -10.59 -12.17
C ALA A 38 8.72 -9.97 -11.76
N LEU A 39 9.41 -10.54 -10.77
CA LEU A 39 10.75 -10.11 -10.33
C LEU A 39 11.78 -10.24 -11.45
N ASP A 40 11.79 -11.36 -12.18
CA ASP A 40 12.68 -11.61 -13.32
C ASP A 40 12.43 -10.62 -14.47
N ALA A 41 11.17 -10.18 -14.65
CA ALA A 41 10.81 -9.12 -15.59
C ALA A 41 11.20 -7.72 -15.09
N GLY A 42 11.74 -7.58 -13.87
CA GLY A 42 12.16 -6.34 -13.25
C GLY A 42 11.04 -5.56 -12.55
N ILE A 43 9.89 -6.18 -12.27
CA ILE A 43 8.86 -5.58 -11.41
C ILE A 43 9.33 -5.66 -9.97
N ASN A 44 9.46 -4.50 -9.31
CA ASN A 44 9.84 -4.42 -7.90
C ASN A 44 8.74 -3.84 -7.00
N PHE A 45 7.63 -3.38 -7.56
CA PHE A 45 6.55 -2.70 -6.84
C PHE A 45 5.30 -3.59 -6.79
N PHE A 46 4.90 -3.98 -5.57
CA PHE A 46 3.81 -4.92 -5.29
C PHE A 46 2.72 -4.23 -4.49
N ASP A 47 1.50 -4.26 -5.03
CA ASP A 47 0.34 -3.54 -4.51
C ASP A 47 -0.60 -4.48 -3.75
N HIS A 48 -0.69 -4.29 -2.45
CA HIS A 48 -1.54 -5.01 -1.52
C HIS A 48 -2.64 -4.13 -0.91
N ALA A 49 -3.49 -4.71 -0.11
CA ALA A 49 -4.35 -4.07 0.87
C ALA A 49 -4.71 -5.09 1.96
N ASP A 50 -4.91 -4.59 3.18
CA ASP A 50 -5.28 -5.39 4.35
C ASP A 50 -6.53 -6.27 4.15
N ILE A 51 -7.48 -5.77 3.33
CA ILE A 51 -8.75 -6.47 3.04
C ILE A 51 -8.68 -7.47 1.89
N TYR A 52 -7.60 -7.52 1.10
CA TYR A 52 -7.54 -8.41 -0.07
C TYR A 52 -7.61 -9.88 0.34
N GLY A 53 -8.72 -10.52 -0.04
CA GLY A 53 -9.02 -11.89 0.40
C GLY A 53 -9.17 -12.03 1.92
N GLY A 54 -9.52 -10.95 2.64
CA GLY A 54 -9.56 -10.95 4.10
C GLY A 54 -8.18 -11.12 4.73
N GLY A 55 -7.15 -10.52 4.14
CA GLY A 55 -5.74 -10.61 4.54
C GLY A 55 -4.97 -11.76 3.89
N LYS A 56 -5.66 -12.75 3.32
CA LYS A 56 -5.02 -13.97 2.72
C LYS A 56 -4.10 -13.64 1.55
N SER A 57 -4.30 -12.52 0.85
CA SER A 57 -3.38 -12.11 -0.23
C SER A 57 -2.00 -11.74 0.31
N GLU A 58 -1.92 -11.06 1.44
CA GLU A 58 -0.66 -10.72 2.10
C GLU A 58 0.03 -11.98 2.65
N GLU A 59 -0.73 -12.89 3.30
CA GLU A 59 -0.21 -14.19 3.77
C GLU A 59 0.35 -15.02 2.61
N LYS A 60 -0.42 -15.14 1.51
CA LYS A 60 -0.02 -15.90 0.32
C LYS A 60 1.23 -15.33 -0.34
N PHE A 61 1.37 -14.00 -0.38
CA PHE A 61 2.56 -13.34 -0.91
C PHE A 61 3.80 -13.69 -0.09
N ALA A 62 3.73 -13.60 1.23
CA ALA A 62 4.84 -13.94 2.12
C ALA A 62 5.20 -15.44 2.03
N GLU A 63 4.20 -16.32 2.03
CA GLU A 63 4.38 -17.77 1.89
C GLU A 63 5.08 -18.13 0.56
N ALA A 64 4.60 -17.56 -0.55
CA ALA A 64 5.08 -17.90 -1.89
C ALA A 64 6.53 -17.43 -2.16
N LEU A 65 6.94 -16.30 -1.58
CA LEU A 65 8.30 -15.77 -1.75
C LEU A 65 9.27 -16.23 -0.65
N GLY A 66 8.78 -16.73 0.50
CA GLY A 66 9.61 -17.02 1.65
C GLY A 66 10.34 -15.77 2.12
N MET A 67 9.64 -14.86 2.81
CA MET A 67 10.06 -13.49 3.13
C MET A 67 11.30 -13.43 4.02
N LYS A 68 12.46 -13.77 3.46
CA LYS A 68 13.79 -13.61 4.08
C LYS A 68 14.34 -12.21 3.79
N PRO A 69 15.27 -11.66 4.60
CA PRO A 69 15.82 -10.33 4.38
C PRO A 69 16.33 -10.09 2.95
N ALA A 70 17.07 -11.02 2.38
CA ALA A 70 17.59 -10.92 1.01
C ALA A 70 16.51 -10.90 -0.09
N VAL A 71 15.30 -11.42 0.19
CA VAL A 71 14.12 -11.29 -0.68
C VAL A 71 13.48 -9.94 -0.44
N ARG A 72 13.23 -9.59 0.83
CA ARG A 72 12.55 -8.34 1.21
C ARG A 72 13.22 -7.09 0.66
N GLU A 73 14.55 -7.05 0.66
CA GLU A 73 15.35 -5.92 0.14
C GLU A 73 15.13 -5.64 -1.36
N LYS A 74 14.67 -6.63 -2.13
CA LYS A 74 14.39 -6.48 -3.56
C LYS A 74 12.98 -5.97 -3.85
N LEU A 75 12.13 -5.88 -2.83
CA LEU A 75 10.71 -5.59 -2.96
C LEU A 75 10.41 -4.18 -2.45
N LEU A 76 9.58 -3.46 -3.18
CA LEU A 76 8.85 -2.30 -2.69
C LEU A 76 7.41 -2.74 -2.45
N ILE A 77 7.00 -2.77 -1.19
CA ILE A 77 5.69 -3.26 -0.78
C ILE A 77 4.81 -2.07 -0.40
N GLN A 78 3.73 -1.91 -1.15
CA GLN A 78 2.64 -0.99 -0.83
C GLN A 78 1.48 -1.81 -0.25
N SER A 79 0.91 -1.36 0.88
CA SER A 79 -0.38 -1.86 1.35
C SER A 79 -1.33 -0.71 1.63
N LYS A 80 -2.58 -1.02 1.94
CA LYS A 80 -3.64 -0.04 2.16
C LYS A 80 -4.48 -0.43 3.36
N CYS A 81 -5.05 0.58 4.04
CA CYS A 81 -5.97 0.38 5.16
C CYS A 81 -7.16 1.34 5.09
N GLY A 82 -8.14 1.16 5.96
CA GLY A 82 -9.25 2.06 6.14
C GLY A 82 -10.59 1.59 5.57
N ILE A 83 -10.66 0.43 4.92
CA ILE A 83 -11.94 -0.19 4.54
C ILE A 83 -12.31 -1.22 5.59
N ARG A 84 -13.49 -1.05 6.19
CA ARG A 84 -14.10 -2.01 7.13
C ARG A 84 -15.41 -2.55 6.58
N GLN A 85 -15.99 -3.51 7.28
CA GLN A 85 -17.26 -4.08 6.86
C GLN A 85 -18.40 -3.05 7.00
N GLY A 86 -18.79 -2.48 5.85
CA GLY A 86 -19.91 -1.53 5.77
C GLY A 86 -19.55 -0.06 5.99
N PHE A 87 -18.30 0.30 6.30
CA PHE A 87 -17.88 1.68 6.51
C PHE A 87 -16.37 1.87 6.25
N PHE A 88 -15.93 3.13 6.21
CA PHE A 88 -14.52 3.52 6.16
C PHE A 88 -14.09 4.03 7.53
N ASP A 89 -12.81 3.85 7.87
CA ASP A 89 -12.29 4.16 9.19
C ASP A 89 -10.83 4.60 9.10
N PHE A 90 -10.59 5.90 9.28
CA PHE A 90 -9.26 6.50 9.32
C PHE A 90 -8.86 6.93 10.74
N SER A 91 -9.49 6.33 11.76
CA SER A 91 -9.03 6.54 13.13
C SER A 91 -7.59 6.09 13.32
N LYS A 92 -6.87 6.78 14.20
CA LYS A 92 -5.49 6.43 14.56
C LYS A 92 -5.37 4.97 14.99
N GLU A 93 -6.29 4.53 15.83
CA GLU A 93 -6.30 3.16 16.35
C GLU A 93 -6.40 2.14 15.23
N HIS A 94 -7.34 2.33 14.29
CA HIS A 94 -7.52 1.43 13.17
C HIS A 94 -6.31 1.42 12.23
N ILE A 95 -5.75 2.59 11.88
CA ILE A 95 -4.58 2.67 11.01
C ILE A 95 -3.39 1.91 11.61
N LEU A 96 -3.10 2.12 12.91
CA LEU A 96 -2.00 1.42 13.58
C LEU A 96 -2.22 -0.10 13.62
N ALA A 97 -3.42 -0.54 14.00
CA ALA A 97 -3.76 -1.97 14.04
C ALA A 97 -3.72 -2.64 12.66
N ALA A 98 -4.21 -1.95 11.62
CA ALA A 98 -4.18 -2.44 10.24
C ALA A 98 -2.75 -2.64 9.73
N VAL A 99 -1.85 -1.69 10.02
CA VAL A 99 -0.42 -1.82 9.66
C VAL A 99 0.21 -2.98 10.39
N ASP A 100 0.00 -3.12 11.71
CA ASP A 100 0.56 -4.23 12.49
C ASP A 100 0.07 -5.59 11.94
N GLY A 101 -1.20 -5.69 11.60
CA GLY A 101 -1.75 -6.86 10.95
C GLY A 101 -1.13 -7.16 9.58
N SER A 102 -0.93 -6.13 8.74
CA SER A 102 -0.28 -6.29 7.43
C SER A 102 1.17 -6.74 7.56
N LEU A 103 1.94 -6.15 8.49
CA LEU A 103 3.32 -6.54 8.75
C LEU A 103 3.43 -8.00 9.20
N GLN A 104 2.52 -8.44 10.07
CA GLN A 104 2.46 -9.83 10.51
C GLN A 104 2.17 -10.79 9.34
N ARG A 105 1.16 -10.49 8.51
CA ARG A 105 0.78 -11.32 7.36
C ARG A 105 1.85 -11.35 6.27
N LEU A 106 2.49 -10.21 6.00
CA LEU A 106 3.57 -10.07 5.04
C LEU A 106 4.92 -10.60 5.56
N GLN A 107 5.03 -10.95 6.84
CA GLN A 107 6.26 -11.40 7.49
C GLN A 107 7.42 -10.42 7.29
N THR A 108 7.18 -9.14 7.51
CA THR A 108 8.16 -8.06 7.35
C THR A 108 8.01 -7.02 8.46
N ASP A 109 9.09 -6.31 8.75
CA ASP A 109 9.11 -5.27 9.81
C ASP A 109 8.63 -3.91 9.30
N TYR A 110 8.50 -3.72 7.98
CA TYR A 110 8.10 -2.43 7.41
C TYR A 110 7.37 -2.56 6.08
N LEU A 111 6.53 -1.56 5.80
CA LEU A 111 5.99 -1.25 4.48
C LEU A 111 6.80 -0.12 3.83
N ASP A 112 7.02 -0.19 2.53
CA ASP A 112 7.62 0.94 1.79
C ASP A 112 6.60 2.06 1.61
N VAL A 113 5.33 1.71 1.34
CA VAL A 113 4.24 2.67 1.16
C VAL A 113 2.98 2.19 1.87
N LEU A 114 2.31 3.09 2.59
CA LEU A 114 0.95 2.90 3.11
C LEU A 114 0.00 3.88 2.44
N LEU A 115 -1.12 3.39 1.90
CA LEU A 115 -2.19 4.22 1.37
C LEU A 115 -3.45 4.19 2.27
N LEU A 116 -4.12 5.31 2.38
CA LEU A 116 -5.52 5.35 2.82
C LEU A 116 -6.40 4.90 1.64
N HIS A 117 -7.12 3.78 1.78
CA HIS A 117 -7.65 2.99 0.66
C HIS A 117 -8.83 3.64 -0.08
N ARG A 118 -9.75 4.26 0.65
CA ARG A 118 -10.93 4.97 0.14
C ARG A 118 -11.20 6.20 1.00
N PRO A 119 -11.80 7.26 0.43
CA PRO A 119 -12.16 8.42 1.24
C PRO A 119 -13.06 8.03 2.41
N ASP A 120 -12.71 8.49 3.61
CA ASP A 120 -13.57 8.45 4.78
C ASP A 120 -14.19 9.84 4.95
N ALA A 121 -15.55 9.91 4.91
CA ALA A 121 -16.27 11.16 5.03
C ALA A 121 -16.26 11.73 6.45
N LEU A 122 -15.94 10.89 7.44
CA LEU A 122 -15.88 11.25 8.86
C LEU A 122 -14.43 11.34 9.36
N VAL A 123 -13.46 11.47 8.45
CA VAL A 123 -12.05 11.53 8.81
C VAL A 123 -11.76 12.69 9.75
N GLU A 124 -11.04 12.38 10.83
CA GLU A 124 -10.37 13.37 11.68
C GLU A 124 -8.90 13.45 11.23
N PRO A 125 -8.51 14.50 10.47
CA PRO A 125 -7.16 14.57 9.88
C PRO A 125 -6.03 14.56 10.90
N GLU A 126 -6.29 15.02 12.11
CA GLU A 126 -5.35 15.00 13.23
C GLU A 126 -5.00 13.56 13.66
N GLU A 127 -5.97 12.66 13.68
CA GLU A 127 -5.75 11.25 13.99
C GLU A 127 -4.88 10.57 12.93
N VAL A 128 -5.14 10.87 11.65
CA VAL A 128 -4.30 10.41 10.55
C VAL A 128 -2.86 10.91 10.70
N ALA A 129 -2.69 12.20 11.04
CA ALA A 129 -1.37 12.81 11.25
C ALA A 129 -0.60 12.16 12.40
N GLU A 130 -1.27 11.86 13.51
CA GLU A 130 -0.69 11.15 14.65
C GLU A 130 -0.30 9.71 14.30
N ALA A 131 -1.17 8.98 13.58
CA ALA A 131 -0.90 7.62 13.12
C ALA A 131 0.33 7.58 12.21
N PHE A 132 0.38 8.45 11.20
CA PHE A 132 1.50 8.49 10.25
C PHE A 132 2.81 8.88 10.93
N THR A 133 2.77 9.83 11.86
CA THR A 133 3.94 10.22 12.66
C THR A 133 4.47 9.05 13.50
N SER A 134 3.58 8.30 14.15
CA SER A 134 3.94 7.12 14.94
C SER A 134 4.54 6.01 14.07
N LEU A 135 3.90 5.71 12.93
CA LEU A 135 4.35 4.67 12.01
C LEU A 135 5.71 4.99 11.38
N GLN A 136 5.94 6.25 11.03
CA GLN A 136 7.23 6.68 10.49
C GLN A 136 8.32 6.66 11.55
N ALA A 137 8.04 7.18 12.75
CA ALA A 137 9.00 7.20 13.86
C ALA A 137 9.41 5.80 14.31
N SER A 138 8.49 4.84 14.28
CA SER A 138 8.77 3.42 14.59
C SER A 138 9.45 2.66 13.46
N GLY A 139 9.58 3.26 12.26
CA GLY A 139 10.15 2.60 11.08
C GLY A 139 9.21 1.60 10.40
N LYS A 140 7.96 1.45 10.86
CA LYS A 140 6.98 0.51 10.29
C LYS A 140 6.49 0.91 8.90
N VAL A 141 6.48 2.21 8.57
CA VAL A 141 6.11 2.73 7.25
C VAL A 141 7.09 3.80 6.82
N ARG A 142 7.60 3.70 5.61
CA ARG A 142 8.56 4.67 5.05
C ARG A 142 7.89 5.87 4.41
N TYR A 143 6.86 5.64 3.59
CA TYR A 143 6.18 6.66 2.80
C TYR A 143 4.67 6.48 2.83
N PHE A 144 3.95 7.56 2.57
CA PHE A 144 2.50 7.60 2.68
C PHE A 144 1.86 8.12 1.39
N GLY A 145 0.60 7.79 1.22
CA GLY A 145 -0.23 8.25 0.13
C GLY A 145 -1.70 7.93 0.38
N VAL A 146 -2.48 8.11 -0.66
CA VAL A 146 -3.93 7.91 -0.64
C VAL A 146 -4.38 7.12 -1.86
N SER A 147 -5.63 6.71 -1.87
CA SER A 147 -6.27 6.10 -3.03
C SER A 147 -7.70 6.65 -3.17
N ASN A 148 -8.09 6.95 -4.41
CA ASN A 148 -9.41 7.48 -4.75
C ASN A 148 -9.79 8.80 -4.05
N GLN A 149 -8.81 9.57 -3.61
CA GLN A 149 -9.02 10.90 -3.02
C GLN A 149 -9.05 11.97 -4.12
N ASN A 150 -9.95 12.93 -3.99
CA ASN A 150 -9.95 14.12 -4.83
C ASN A 150 -8.94 15.17 -4.33
N PRO A 151 -8.60 16.20 -5.14
CA PRO A 151 -7.62 17.22 -4.73
C PRO A 151 -7.94 17.94 -3.43
N MET A 152 -9.22 18.18 -3.13
CA MET A 152 -9.63 18.87 -1.89
C MET A 152 -9.43 18.00 -0.66
N GLN A 153 -9.69 16.70 -0.77
CA GLN A 153 -9.44 15.73 0.31
C GLN A 153 -7.94 15.59 0.59
N ILE A 154 -7.11 15.54 -0.47
CA ILE A 154 -5.66 15.54 -0.32
C ILE A 154 -5.18 16.83 0.34
N ALA A 155 -5.68 17.99 -0.09
CA ALA A 155 -5.32 19.28 0.49
C ALA A 155 -5.72 19.38 1.97
N LEU A 156 -6.89 18.83 2.35
CA LEU A 156 -7.31 18.75 3.74
C LEU A 156 -6.34 17.92 4.57
N LEU A 157 -6.05 16.69 4.16
CA LEU A 157 -5.11 15.83 4.88
C LEU A 157 -3.72 16.47 4.98
N GLN A 158 -3.21 17.07 3.90
CA GLN A 158 -1.86 17.65 3.86
C GLN A 158 -1.71 18.90 4.75
N LYS A 159 -2.81 19.50 5.20
CA LYS A 159 -2.79 20.57 6.22
C LYS A 159 -2.33 20.08 7.60
N PHE A 160 -2.62 18.83 7.93
CA PHE A 160 -2.38 18.24 9.24
C PHE A 160 -1.22 17.24 9.20
N VAL A 161 -1.15 16.44 8.13
CA VAL A 161 -0.10 15.41 7.93
C VAL A 161 1.19 16.09 7.49
N LYS A 162 2.27 15.89 8.27
CA LYS A 162 3.60 16.45 7.98
C LYS A 162 4.33 15.68 6.87
N GLN A 163 4.04 14.40 6.75
CA GLN A 163 4.60 13.52 5.73
C GLN A 163 4.01 13.88 4.36
N PRO A 164 4.82 13.97 3.28
CA PRO A 164 4.27 14.17 1.95
C PRO A 164 3.44 12.96 1.53
N LEU A 165 2.26 13.20 0.98
CA LEU A 165 1.43 12.18 0.34
C LEU A 165 1.97 11.98 -1.08
N LEU A 166 2.79 10.93 -1.27
CA LEU A 166 3.55 10.72 -2.51
C LEU A 166 2.74 10.07 -3.62
N PHE A 167 1.64 9.39 -3.28
CA PHE A 167 0.83 8.63 -4.22
C PHE A 167 -0.64 8.95 -4.05
N ASN A 168 -1.35 9.00 -5.17
CA ASN A 168 -2.80 8.88 -5.21
C ASN A 168 -3.15 7.80 -6.25
N GLN A 169 -3.52 6.62 -5.77
CA GLN A 169 -3.88 5.50 -6.66
C GLN A 169 -5.32 5.67 -7.14
N LEU A 170 -5.48 5.96 -8.42
CA LEU A 170 -6.77 6.21 -9.05
C LEU A 170 -7.12 5.14 -10.09
N GLN A 171 -8.42 4.95 -10.32
CA GLN A 171 -8.89 4.16 -11.43
C GLN A 171 -8.80 4.98 -12.73
N LEU A 172 -8.18 4.40 -13.76
CA LEU A 172 -8.22 4.92 -15.12
C LEU A 172 -8.74 3.85 -16.07
N SER A 173 -9.75 4.17 -16.86
CA SER A 173 -10.28 3.30 -17.91
C SER A 173 -10.99 4.14 -18.97
N ILE A 174 -11.41 3.53 -20.08
CA ILE A 174 -12.18 4.21 -21.14
C ILE A 174 -13.47 4.85 -20.59
N THR A 175 -14.04 4.26 -19.53
CA THR A 175 -15.29 4.74 -18.91
C THR A 175 -15.07 5.50 -17.60
N ASN A 176 -13.81 5.72 -17.20
CA ASN A 176 -13.44 6.47 -15.98
C ASN A 176 -12.19 7.29 -16.28
N THR A 177 -12.40 8.53 -16.72
CA THR A 177 -11.34 9.46 -17.17
C THR A 177 -11.14 10.65 -16.23
N GLY A 178 -11.92 10.77 -15.16
CA GLY A 178 -11.95 11.94 -14.30
C GLY A 178 -10.62 12.34 -13.62
N MET A 179 -9.55 11.55 -13.81
CA MET A 179 -8.20 11.94 -13.37
C MET A 179 -7.43 12.75 -14.43
N ILE A 180 -7.94 12.82 -15.67
CA ILE A 180 -7.32 13.53 -16.80
C ILE A 180 -8.21 14.62 -17.38
N ASP A 181 -9.48 14.70 -16.98
CA ASP A 181 -10.46 15.74 -17.30
C ASP A 181 -10.41 16.84 -16.24
#